data_c0a5437f2838dfbdbcc91feaa351ec29
#
_entry.id   c0a5437f2838dfbdbcc91feaa351ec29
#
_cell.length_a   1.000
_cell.length_b   1.000
_cell.length_c   1.000
_cell.angle_alpha   90.00
_cell.angle_beta   90.00
_cell.angle_gamma   90.00
#
_symmetry.space_group_name_H-M   'P 1'
#
loop_
_entity.id
_entity.type
_entity.pdbx_description
1 polymer ?
#
loop_
_entity_poly.entity_id
_entity_poly.type
_entity_poly.pdbx_seq_one_letter_code
_entity_poly.pdbx_strand_id
1 'polypeptide(L)'
;MNGIPASRRASSIEYAIRDVVVPAMELEREGHDLIKLNIGDPLSYPGLPTPSHMVDAFKEALERQDNGYGPSYGIEDLREAIAKDEQTKGWDCRSDDVYVTHGVTEALQVLFAAFLEQGDTVLAPGPHYPPYMAYPQMYGAKTVEYALDSDQGWAIDTDDIRRKMNDSVKFIVIVNPNNPTGNVAKPSTIKEVLSIARDWPNCTV
;
A
#
# COMPACT_ATOMS: atom_id res chain seq x y z
N MET A 1 -12.15 28.52 -22.66
CA MET A 1 -11.35 27.41 -23.21
C MET A 1 -12.07 26.12 -22.80
N ASN A 2 -12.55 25.33 -23.76
CA ASN A 2 -13.14 24.03 -23.45
C ASN A 2 -11.97 23.07 -23.15
N GLY A 3 -11.75 22.77 -21.86
CA GLY A 3 -10.75 21.80 -21.42
C GLY A 3 -11.11 20.37 -21.89
N ILE A 4 -10.11 19.49 -21.91
CA ILE A 4 -10.34 18.05 -22.17
C ILE A 4 -11.12 17.50 -20.96
N PRO A 5 -12.29 16.85 -21.14
CA PRO A 5 -13.04 16.29 -20.05
C PRO A 5 -12.28 15.13 -19.38
N ALA A 6 -12.44 14.97 -18.08
CA ALA A 6 -11.91 13.82 -17.37
C ALA A 6 -12.46 12.50 -17.92
N SER A 7 -11.65 11.45 -17.93
CA SER A 7 -12.12 10.11 -18.32
C SER A 7 -13.19 9.59 -17.35
N ARG A 8 -14.06 8.68 -17.83
CA ARG A 8 -15.04 8.03 -16.94
C ARG A 8 -14.37 7.37 -15.74
N ARG A 9 -13.20 6.76 -15.92
CA ARG A 9 -12.42 6.14 -14.84
C ARG A 9 -12.01 7.17 -13.78
N ALA A 10 -11.48 8.33 -14.21
CA ALA A 10 -11.09 9.38 -13.28
C ALA A 10 -12.28 9.94 -12.48
N SER A 11 -13.45 9.99 -13.13
CA SER A 11 -14.69 10.50 -12.51
C SER A 11 -15.35 9.48 -11.56
N SER A 12 -15.02 8.19 -11.66
CA SER A 12 -15.58 7.13 -10.79
C SER A 12 -14.70 6.78 -9.59
N ILE A 13 -13.50 7.36 -9.48
CA ILE A 13 -12.61 7.09 -8.35
C ILE A 13 -13.11 7.85 -7.12
N GLU A 14 -13.52 7.10 -6.11
CA GLU A 14 -13.80 7.62 -4.78
C GLU A 14 -12.51 7.60 -3.95
N TYR A 15 -12.12 8.76 -3.44
CA TYR A 15 -10.94 8.89 -2.58
C TYR A 15 -11.34 9.57 -1.28
N ALA A 16 -11.71 8.77 -0.29
CA ALA A 16 -12.30 9.19 0.98
C ALA A 16 -11.49 10.26 1.75
N ILE A 17 -10.16 10.30 1.57
CA ILE A 17 -9.31 11.33 2.19
C ILE A 17 -9.71 12.73 1.72
N ARG A 18 -10.13 12.91 0.46
CA ARG A 18 -10.55 14.22 -0.05
C ARG A 18 -11.79 14.75 0.63
N ASP A 19 -12.73 13.86 0.94
CA ASP A 19 -14.01 14.22 1.55
C ASP A 19 -13.84 14.74 2.98
N VAL A 20 -12.72 14.39 3.62
CA VAL A 20 -12.38 14.88 4.97
C VAL A 20 -11.42 16.05 4.92
N VAL A 21 -10.41 16.01 4.04
CA VAL A 21 -9.34 17.03 4.00
C VAL A 21 -9.85 18.36 3.48
N VAL A 22 -10.71 18.38 2.45
CA VAL A 22 -11.18 19.64 1.86
C VAL A 22 -12.04 20.44 2.85
N PRO A 23 -13.06 19.86 3.52
CA PRO A 23 -13.80 20.58 4.57
C PRO A 23 -12.93 21.01 5.76
N ALA A 24 -11.96 20.16 6.16
CA ALA A 24 -11.02 20.52 7.23
C ALA A 24 -10.18 21.76 6.88
N MET A 25 -9.67 21.84 5.66
CA MET A 25 -8.91 23.01 5.19
C MET A 25 -9.77 24.29 5.15
N GLU A 26 -11.07 24.18 4.85
CA GLU A 26 -11.99 25.32 4.86
C GLU A 26 -12.21 25.82 6.30
N LEU A 27 -12.48 24.94 7.24
CA LEU A 27 -12.61 25.27 8.66
C LEU A 27 -11.33 25.90 9.24
N GLU A 28 -10.14 25.41 8.87
CA GLU A 28 -8.87 26.03 9.27
C GLU A 28 -8.72 27.45 8.73
N ARG A 29 -9.14 27.70 7.49
CA ARG A 29 -9.13 29.07 6.91
C ARG A 29 -10.09 30.01 7.63
N GLU A 30 -11.17 29.48 8.19
CA GLU A 30 -12.13 30.22 9.03
C GLU A 30 -11.62 30.44 10.46
N GLY A 31 -10.44 29.88 10.80
CA GLY A 31 -9.78 30.08 12.09
C GLY A 31 -10.13 29.01 13.15
N HIS A 32 -10.71 27.90 12.75
CA HIS A 32 -10.96 26.78 13.66
C HIS A 32 -9.67 25.99 13.90
N ASP A 33 -9.40 25.65 15.15
CA ASP A 33 -8.32 24.75 15.54
C ASP A 33 -8.81 23.29 15.47
N LEU A 34 -8.19 22.48 14.59
CA LEU A 34 -8.65 21.12 14.30
C LEU A 34 -7.64 20.07 14.75
N ILE A 35 -8.14 19.04 15.41
CA ILE A 35 -7.37 17.82 15.71
C ILE A 35 -7.49 16.86 14.52
N LYS A 36 -6.40 16.72 13.76
CA LYS A 36 -6.36 15.88 12.54
C LYS A 36 -6.04 14.42 12.86
N LEU A 37 -7.08 13.63 13.13
CA LEU A 37 -6.92 12.18 13.40
C LEU A 37 -6.87 11.32 12.14
N ASN A 38 -7.05 11.92 10.96
CA ASN A 38 -7.10 11.25 9.66
C ASN A 38 -5.74 11.20 8.95
N ILE A 39 -4.71 11.84 9.50
CA ILE A 39 -3.37 11.88 8.90
C ILE A 39 -2.38 11.21 9.86
N GLY A 40 -1.80 10.08 9.42
CA GLY A 40 -0.71 9.41 10.11
C GLY A 40 0.64 9.81 9.52
N ASP A 41 1.23 10.89 10.01
CA ASP A 41 2.58 11.31 9.64
C ASP A 41 3.58 10.95 10.74
N PRO A 42 4.46 9.93 10.51
CA PRO A 42 5.44 9.53 11.52
C PRO A 42 6.39 10.65 11.93
N LEU A 43 6.70 11.58 11.02
CA LEU A 43 7.62 12.71 11.32
C LEU A 43 6.98 13.75 12.24
N SER A 44 5.66 13.80 12.30
CA SER A 44 4.93 14.67 13.23
C SER A 44 4.88 14.09 14.65
N TYR A 45 5.28 12.83 14.83
CA TYR A 45 5.28 12.21 16.16
C TYR A 45 6.55 12.59 16.93
N PRO A 46 6.41 13.15 18.15
CA PRO A 46 7.58 13.50 18.98
C PRO A 46 8.44 12.24 19.28
N GLY A 47 9.72 12.28 18.92
CA GLY A 47 10.67 11.18 19.14
C GLY A 47 10.90 10.25 17.95
N LEU A 48 10.31 10.52 16.78
CA LEU A 48 10.58 9.81 15.53
C LEU A 48 11.15 10.75 14.45
N PRO A 49 12.23 11.50 14.71
CA PRO A 49 12.87 12.31 13.67
C PRO A 49 13.53 11.42 12.63
N THR A 50 13.72 11.93 11.42
CA THR A 50 14.57 11.25 10.44
C THR A 50 15.96 11.02 11.03
N PRO A 51 16.48 9.77 11.03
CA PRO A 51 17.79 9.47 11.60
C PRO A 51 18.90 10.32 10.97
N SER A 52 19.81 10.86 11.80
CA SER A 52 20.85 11.78 11.34
C SER A 52 21.74 11.18 10.28
N HIS A 53 22.10 9.88 10.40
CA HIS A 53 22.92 9.20 9.38
C HIS A 53 22.26 9.16 8.00
N MET A 54 20.92 9.09 7.91
CA MET A 54 20.19 9.17 6.63
C MET A 54 20.23 10.58 6.06
N VAL A 55 20.05 11.59 6.93
CA VAL A 55 20.14 13.00 6.52
C VAL A 55 21.55 13.32 6.00
N ASP A 56 22.57 12.85 6.69
CA ASP A 56 23.96 13.12 6.32
C ASP A 56 24.33 12.39 5.02
N ALA A 57 23.96 11.12 4.87
CA ALA A 57 24.17 10.38 3.62
C ALA A 57 23.46 11.04 2.42
N PHE A 58 22.26 11.58 2.62
CA PHE A 58 21.55 12.30 1.56
C PHE A 58 22.26 13.61 1.18
N LYS A 59 22.76 14.40 2.15
CA LYS A 59 23.55 15.60 1.89
C LYS A 59 24.83 15.27 1.11
N GLU A 60 25.55 14.24 1.55
CA GLU A 60 26.77 13.81 0.87
C GLU A 60 26.52 13.38 -0.58
N ALA A 61 25.42 12.65 -0.83
CA ALA A 61 25.05 12.27 -2.19
C ALA A 61 24.77 13.50 -3.07
N LEU A 62 24.08 14.51 -2.54
CA LEU A 62 23.85 15.77 -3.28
C LEU A 62 25.16 16.53 -3.56
N GLU A 63 26.08 16.60 -2.58
CA GLU A 63 27.39 17.24 -2.75
C GLU A 63 28.25 16.54 -3.80
N ARG A 64 28.16 15.22 -3.91
CA ARG A 64 28.82 14.42 -4.97
C ARG A 64 28.08 14.46 -6.30
N GLN A 65 26.92 15.13 -6.38
CA GLN A 65 26.05 15.14 -7.57
C GLN A 65 25.52 13.76 -7.96
N ASP A 66 25.35 12.85 -7.00
CA ASP A 66 24.77 11.52 -7.17
C ASP A 66 23.23 11.57 -7.25
N ASN A 67 22.69 12.52 -7.99
CA ASN A 67 21.26 12.79 -8.16
C ASN A 67 20.85 12.80 -9.65
N GLY A 68 21.63 12.13 -10.49
CA GLY A 68 21.33 11.95 -11.90
C GLY A 68 20.35 10.78 -12.17
N TYR A 69 20.28 10.36 -13.44
CA TYR A 69 19.49 9.20 -13.82
C TYR A 69 20.10 7.91 -13.27
N GLY A 70 19.24 7.10 -12.63
CA GLY A 70 19.57 5.75 -12.18
C GLY A 70 18.89 4.66 -13.02
N PRO A 71 19.19 3.38 -12.77
CA PRO A 71 18.46 2.25 -13.37
C PRO A 71 16.98 2.28 -12.97
N SER A 72 16.10 1.88 -13.90
CA SER A 72 14.64 1.92 -13.71
C SER A 72 14.13 1.04 -12.56
N TYR A 73 14.88 0.03 -12.17
CA TYR A 73 14.56 -0.89 -11.08
C TYR A 73 15.27 -0.53 -9.75
N GLY A 74 16.04 0.56 -9.72
CA GLY A 74 16.80 1.03 -8.56
C GLY A 74 18.31 0.77 -8.67
N ILE A 75 19.11 1.52 -7.93
CA ILE A 75 20.56 1.38 -7.90
C ILE A 75 20.97 0.05 -7.27
N GLU A 76 22.03 -0.56 -7.80
CA GLU A 76 22.46 -1.90 -7.42
C GLU A 76 22.77 -2.04 -5.92
N ASP A 77 23.56 -1.13 -5.36
CA ASP A 77 23.94 -1.15 -3.95
C ASP A 77 22.72 -1.17 -3.01
N LEU A 78 21.63 -0.43 -3.36
CA LEU A 78 20.40 -0.44 -2.58
C LEU A 78 19.65 -1.76 -2.72
N ARG A 79 19.59 -2.32 -3.94
CA ARG A 79 18.91 -3.59 -4.21
C ARG A 79 19.63 -4.74 -3.51
N GLU A 80 20.97 -4.75 -3.52
CA GLU A 80 21.78 -5.72 -2.76
C GLU A 80 21.55 -5.59 -1.26
N ALA A 81 21.53 -4.35 -0.73
CA ALA A 81 21.28 -4.11 0.68
C ALA A 81 19.88 -4.62 1.11
N ILE A 82 18.85 -4.37 0.29
CA ILE A 82 17.50 -4.88 0.53
C ILE A 82 17.48 -6.42 0.48
N ALA A 83 18.05 -7.02 -0.56
CA ALA A 83 18.10 -8.47 -0.69
C ALA A 83 18.80 -9.13 0.51
N LYS A 84 19.90 -8.55 0.97
CA LYS A 84 20.63 -9.03 2.13
C LYS A 84 19.80 -8.91 3.42
N ASP A 85 19.04 -7.82 3.60
CA ASP A 85 18.14 -7.65 4.74
C ASP A 85 17.04 -8.71 4.72
N GLU A 86 16.42 -8.97 3.57
CA GLU A 86 15.40 -10.01 3.41
C GLU A 86 15.96 -11.42 3.69
N GLN A 87 17.20 -11.70 3.29
CA GLN A 87 17.86 -12.96 3.61
C GLN A 87 18.02 -13.16 5.12
N THR A 88 18.26 -12.08 5.90
CA THR A 88 18.31 -12.19 7.38
C THR A 88 16.97 -12.59 7.99
N LYS A 89 15.88 -12.35 7.28
CA LYS A 89 14.50 -12.71 7.67
C LYS A 89 14.12 -14.13 7.21
N GLY A 90 15.01 -14.80 6.48
CA GLY A 90 14.82 -16.17 6.00
C GLY A 90 14.25 -16.29 4.59
N TRP A 91 14.21 -15.20 3.81
CA TRP A 91 13.76 -15.21 2.42
C TRP A 91 14.95 -15.48 1.49
N ASP A 92 14.76 -16.34 0.48
CA ASP A 92 15.69 -16.49 -0.62
C ASP A 92 15.45 -15.34 -1.62
N CYS A 93 16.13 -14.21 -1.39
CA CYS A 93 15.99 -12.98 -2.15
C CYS A 93 17.35 -12.57 -2.73
N ARG A 94 17.38 -12.22 -4.00
CA ARG A 94 18.55 -11.69 -4.71
C ARG A 94 18.26 -10.25 -5.15
N SER A 95 19.30 -9.48 -5.48
CA SER A 95 19.11 -8.10 -5.97
C SER A 95 18.22 -8.04 -7.22
N ASP A 96 18.23 -9.09 -8.07
CA ASP A 96 17.37 -9.18 -9.25
C ASP A 96 15.88 -9.35 -8.92
N ASP A 97 15.55 -9.75 -7.71
CA ASP A 97 14.16 -9.90 -7.23
C ASP A 97 13.64 -8.58 -6.63
N VAL A 98 14.47 -7.53 -6.57
CA VAL A 98 14.14 -6.24 -5.93
C VAL A 98 13.90 -5.15 -6.96
N TYR A 99 12.76 -4.50 -6.86
CA TYR A 99 12.39 -3.29 -7.59
C TYR A 99 12.15 -2.15 -6.61
N VAL A 100 12.90 -1.06 -6.76
CA VAL A 100 12.76 0.13 -5.92
C VAL A 100 11.74 1.08 -6.52
N THR A 101 10.78 1.49 -5.71
CA THR A 101 9.70 2.40 -6.12
C THR A 101 9.58 3.60 -5.19
N HIS A 102 8.87 4.65 -5.61
CA HIS A 102 8.54 5.81 -4.78
C HIS A 102 7.43 5.43 -3.75
N GLY A 103 7.83 4.61 -2.79
CA GLY A 103 6.95 4.06 -1.76
C GLY A 103 5.99 3.00 -2.30
N VAL A 104 5.18 2.45 -1.39
CA VAL A 104 4.16 1.43 -1.68
C VAL A 104 3.14 1.91 -2.73
N THR A 105 2.89 3.20 -2.80
CA THR A 105 1.94 3.79 -3.75
C THR A 105 2.30 3.47 -5.20
N GLU A 106 3.55 3.67 -5.61
CA GLU A 106 4.01 3.35 -6.97
C GLU A 106 4.08 1.81 -7.16
N ALA A 107 4.54 1.07 -6.15
CA ALA A 107 4.57 -0.38 -6.22
C ALA A 107 3.18 -0.97 -6.52
N LEU A 108 2.14 -0.50 -5.83
CA LEU A 108 0.76 -0.92 -6.09
C LEU A 108 0.28 -0.56 -7.49
N GLN A 109 0.61 0.63 -7.99
CA GLN A 109 0.25 1.03 -9.35
C GLN A 109 0.90 0.13 -10.39
N VAL A 110 2.19 -0.16 -10.23
CA VAL A 110 2.92 -1.05 -11.13
C VAL A 110 2.36 -2.48 -11.09
N LEU A 111 2.14 -3.03 -9.89
CA LEU A 111 1.57 -4.37 -9.72
C LEU A 111 0.18 -4.48 -10.34
N PHE A 112 -0.71 -3.56 -10.04
CA PHE A 112 -2.07 -3.60 -10.56
C PHE A 112 -2.13 -3.35 -12.06
N ALA A 113 -1.25 -2.47 -12.60
CA ALA A 113 -1.13 -2.28 -14.04
C ALA A 113 -0.64 -3.53 -14.78
N ALA A 114 0.26 -4.30 -14.14
CA ALA A 114 0.86 -5.48 -14.74
C ALA A 114 -0.03 -6.73 -14.69
N PHE A 115 -0.90 -6.85 -13.69
CA PHE A 115 -1.58 -8.11 -13.37
C PHE A 115 -3.10 -8.04 -13.35
N LEU A 116 -3.72 -6.84 -13.31
CA LEU A 116 -5.18 -6.73 -13.26
C LEU A 116 -5.77 -6.45 -14.64
N GLU A 117 -6.86 -7.16 -14.92
CA GLU A 117 -7.70 -6.98 -16.08
C GLU A 117 -9.13 -6.58 -15.68
N GLN A 118 -9.92 -6.19 -16.67
CA GLN A 118 -11.33 -5.85 -16.44
C GLN A 118 -12.11 -7.04 -15.87
N GLY A 119 -12.75 -6.85 -14.73
CA GLY A 119 -13.55 -7.88 -14.04
C GLY A 119 -12.81 -8.61 -12.94
N ASP A 120 -11.50 -8.43 -12.82
CA ASP A 120 -10.72 -9.00 -11.72
C ASP A 120 -11.12 -8.41 -10.35
N THR A 121 -10.77 -9.11 -9.30
CA THR A 121 -11.07 -8.74 -7.92
C THR A 121 -9.79 -8.71 -7.08
N VAL A 122 -9.65 -7.68 -6.26
CA VAL A 122 -8.67 -7.59 -5.18
C VAL A 122 -9.41 -7.75 -3.86
N LEU A 123 -9.05 -8.73 -3.03
CA LEU A 123 -9.52 -8.82 -1.65
C LEU A 123 -8.59 -7.97 -0.77
N ALA A 124 -9.14 -7.01 -0.04
CA ALA A 124 -8.40 -6.15 0.86
C ALA A 124 -9.04 -6.15 2.27
N PRO A 125 -8.29 -5.87 3.35
CA PRO A 125 -8.88 -5.79 4.67
C PRO A 125 -9.88 -4.64 4.77
N GLY A 126 -10.93 -4.78 5.53
CA GLY A 126 -11.85 -3.68 5.84
C GLY A 126 -11.81 -3.37 7.34
N PRO A 127 -11.30 -2.17 7.76
CA PRO A 127 -10.87 -1.03 6.95
C PRO A 127 -9.44 -1.17 6.38
N HIS A 128 -9.14 -0.39 5.34
CA HIS A 128 -7.86 -0.42 4.64
C HIS A 128 -7.36 0.97 4.21
N TYR A 129 -6.11 1.01 3.73
CA TYR A 129 -5.53 2.18 3.09
C TYR A 129 -6.22 2.43 1.73
N PRO A 130 -6.69 3.67 1.44
CA PRO A 130 -7.52 3.98 0.27
C PRO A 130 -7.01 3.54 -1.10
N PRO A 131 -5.70 3.52 -1.39
CA PRO A 131 -5.18 3.02 -2.67
C PRO A 131 -5.56 1.58 -3.03
N TYR A 132 -5.82 0.72 -2.05
CA TYR A 132 -6.28 -0.65 -2.33
C TYR A 132 -7.69 -0.68 -2.94
N MET A 133 -8.49 0.36 -2.77
CA MET A 133 -9.78 0.51 -3.44
C MET A 133 -9.65 1.29 -4.75
N ALA A 134 -8.95 2.41 -4.73
CA ALA A 134 -8.92 3.36 -5.83
C ALA A 134 -8.15 2.83 -7.05
N TYR A 135 -7.01 2.16 -6.84
CA TYR A 135 -6.14 1.76 -7.95
C TYR A 135 -6.67 0.58 -8.78
N PRO A 136 -7.25 -0.50 -8.21
CA PRO A 136 -7.86 -1.55 -9.01
C PRO A 136 -8.92 -1.03 -9.99
N GLN A 137 -9.72 -0.04 -9.57
CA GLN A 137 -10.74 0.58 -10.43
C GLN A 137 -10.17 1.25 -11.68
N MET A 138 -8.92 1.74 -11.62
CA MET A 138 -8.23 2.32 -12.79
C MET A 138 -8.01 1.30 -13.90
N TYR A 139 -7.94 0.01 -13.54
CA TYR A 139 -7.72 -1.10 -14.46
C TYR A 139 -8.99 -1.92 -14.75
N GLY A 140 -10.15 -1.44 -14.29
CA GLY A 140 -11.43 -2.11 -14.50
C GLY A 140 -11.68 -3.29 -13.55
N ALA A 141 -10.81 -3.46 -12.56
CA ALA A 141 -11.00 -4.40 -11.47
C ALA A 141 -11.80 -3.78 -10.33
N LYS A 142 -12.22 -4.58 -9.37
CA LYS A 142 -12.91 -4.11 -8.16
C LYS A 142 -12.16 -4.58 -6.92
N THR A 143 -12.33 -3.83 -5.84
CA THR A 143 -11.93 -4.29 -4.50
C THR A 143 -13.14 -4.80 -3.74
N VAL A 144 -12.96 -5.93 -3.07
CA VAL A 144 -13.93 -6.51 -2.13
C VAL A 144 -13.24 -6.60 -0.78
N GLU A 145 -13.83 -5.99 0.23
CA GLU A 145 -13.28 -6.04 1.58
C GLU A 145 -13.54 -7.40 2.22
N TYR A 146 -12.54 -7.94 2.92
CA TYR A 146 -12.74 -9.00 3.89
C TYR A 146 -12.74 -8.41 5.31
N ALA A 147 -13.48 -9.07 6.22
CA ALA A 147 -13.69 -8.55 7.56
C ALA A 147 -12.43 -8.63 8.43
N LEU A 148 -12.23 -7.58 9.20
CA LEU A 148 -11.37 -7.56 10.39
C LEU A 148 -12.29 -7.52 11.61
N ASP A 149 -12.14 -8.48 12.54
CA ASP A 149 -12.97 -8.59 13.73
C ASP A 149 -12.53 -7.56 14.79
N SER A 150 -13.30 -6.48 14.93
CA SER A 150 -13.03 -5.41 15.91
C SER A 150 -13.08 -5.89 17.36
N ASP A 151 -13.92 -6.87 17.66
CA ASP A 151 -14.09 -7.41 19.02
C ASP A 151 -12.90 -8.31 19.41
N GLN A 152 -12.14 -8.77 18.41
CA GLN A 152 -10.90 -9.53 18.59
C GLN A 152 -9.64 -8.72 18.18
N GLY A 153 -9.66 -7.42 18.41
CA GLY A 153 -8.50 -6.54 18.15
C GLY A 153 -8.17 -6.44 16.66
N TRP A 154 -9.19 -6.43 15.79
CA TRP A 154 -9.05 -6.33 14.34
C TRP A 154 -8.36 -7.55 13.71
N ALA A 155 -8.59 -8.73 14.27
CA ALA A 155 -8.07 -9.97 13.70
C ALA A 155 -8.67 -10.25 12.31
N ILE A 156 -7.87 -10.83 11.42
CA ILE A 156 -8.33 -11.22 10.08
C ILE A 156 -9.35 -12.37 10.20
N ASP A 157 -10.54 -12.21 9.65
CA ASP A 157 -11.53 -13.27 9.47
C ASP A 157 -11.19 -14.10 8.22
N THR A 158 -10.49 -15.21 8.43
CA THR A 158 -10.10 -16.12 7.34
C THR A 158 -11.29 -16.84 6.72
N ASP A 159 -12.37 -17.06 7.47
CA ASP A 159 -13.60 -17.64 6.94
C ASP A 159 -14.32 -16.67 6.00
N ASP A 160 -14.25 -15.37 6.28
CA ASP A 160 -14.78 -14.37 5.38
C ASP A 160 -13.97 -14.30 4.08
N ILE A 161 -12.64 -14.41 4.15
CA ILE A 161 -11.80 -14.56 2.95
C ILE A 161 -12.26 -15.78 2.14
N ARG A 162 -12.40 -16.95 2.76
CA ARG A 162 -12.86 -18.19 2.08
C ARG A 162 -14.19 -17.99 1.37
N ARG A 163 -15.16 -17.35 2.03
CA ARG A 163 -16.48 -17.08 1.43
C ARG A 163 -16.43 -16.16 0.21
N LYS A 164 -15.43 -15.29 0.15
CA LYS A 164 -15.27 -14.28 -0.92
C LYS A 164 -14.39 -14.73 -2.07
N MET A 165 -13.64 -15.84 -1.89
CA MET A 165 -12.82 -16.41 -2.96
C MET A 165 -13.67 -16.89 -4.13
N ASN A 166 -13.23 -16.59 -5.33
CA ASN A 166 -13.78 -17.04 -6.61
C ASN A 166 -12.73 -16.82 -7.72
N ASP A 167 -13.00 -17.28 -8.94
CA ASP A 167 -12.06 -17.25 -10.07
C ASP A 167 -11.60 -15.83 -10.50
N SER A 168 -12.34 -14.79 -10.12
CA SER A 168 -11.96 -13.41 -10.42
C SER A 168 -10.93 -12.84 -9.44
N VAL A 169 -10.68 -13.49 -8.30
CA VAL A 169 -9.75 -12.97 -7.28
C VAL A 169 -8.31 -13.17 -7.74
N LYS A 170 -7.60 -12.06 -7.93
CA LYS A 170 -6.19 -12.02 -8.34
C LYS A 170 -5.24 -11.74 -7.19
N PHE A 171 -5.69 -10.93 -6.23
CA PHE A 171 -4.88 -10.56 -5.08
C PHE A 171 -5.67 -10.67 -3.79
N ILE A 172 -5.00 -11.21 -2.75
CA ILE A 172 -5.41 -11.03 -1.36
C ILE A 172 -4.37 -10.12 -0.71
N VAL A 173 -4.77 -8.93 -0.29
CA VAL A 173 -3.87 -7.96 0.34
C VAL A 173 -3.84 -8.21 1.84
N ILE A 174 -2.65 -8.40 2.40
CA ILE A 174 -2.38 -8.36 3.84
C ILE A 174 -1.55 -7.13 4.14
N VAL A 175 -2.01 -6.31 5.08
CA VAL A 175 -1.25 -5.17 5.60
C VAL A 175 -0.86 -5.50 7.04
N ASN A 176 0.46 -5.58 7.31
CA ASN A 176 0.93 -6.04 8.62
C ASN A 176 2.16 -5.24 9.09
N PRO A 177 2.04 -4.43 10.15
CA PRO A 177 0.81 -4.07 10.88
C PRO A 177 -0.23 -3.41 9.97
N ASN A 178 -1.53 -3.65 10.25
CA ASN A 178 -2.60 -3.10 9.40
C ASN A 178 -2.73 -1.58 9.52
N ASN A 179 -2.86 -0.90 8.41
CA ASN A 179 -3.26 0.49 8.33
C ASN A 179 -4.75 0.56 7.94
N PRO A 180 -5.66 1.14 8.79
CA PRO A 180 -5.36 2.04 9.91
C PRO A 180 -5.41 1.41 11.31
N THR A 181 -5.75 0.12 11.48
CA THR A 181 -6.11 -0.45 12.78
C THR A 181 -4.92 -0.72 13.71
N GLY A 182 -3.69 -0.80 13.17
CA GLY A 182 -2.48 -1.15 13.92
C GLY A 182 -2.39 -2.62 14.33
N ASN A 183 -3.35 -3.47 13.96
CA ASN A 183 -3.32 -4.89 14.29
C ASN A 183 -2.11 -5.58 13.65
N VAL A 184 -1.50 -6.49 14.40
CA VAL A 184 -0.44 -7.39 13.92
C VAL A 184 -1.02 -8.79 13.77
N ALA A 185 -1.08 -9.26 12.52
CA ALA A 185 -1.61 -10.58 12.23
C ALA A 185 -0.72 -11.70 12.80
N LYS A 186 -1.34 -12.72 13.39
CA LYS A 186 -0.61 -13.89 13.89
C LYS A 186 0.01 -14.68 12.73
N PRO A 187 1.21 -15.26 12.90
CA PRO A 187 1.81 -16.10 11.86
C PRO A 187 0.92 -17.27 11.41
N SER A 188 0.11 -17.83 12.31
CA SER A 188 -0.86 -18.87 11.97
C SER A 188 -1.94 -18.37 11.01
N THR A 189 -2.45 -17.16 11.23
CA THR A 189 -3.46 -16.53 10.36
C THR A 189 -2.88 -16.24 8.98
N ILE A 190 -1.65 -15.71 8.91
CA ILE A 190 -0.97 -15.49 7.62
C ILE A 190 -0.80 -16.82 6.87
N LYS A 191 -0.34 -17.88 7.54
CA LYS A 191 -0.21 -19.21 6.94
C LYS A 191 -1.55 -19.76 6.43
N GLU A 192 -2.63 -19.47 7.12
CA GLU A 192 -3.97 -19.87 6.71
C GLU A 192 -4.42 -19.10 5.45
N VAL A 193 -4.21 -17.79 5.39
CA VAL A 193 -4.50 -17.01 4.17
C VAL A 193 -3.69 -17.51 2.98
N LEU A 194 -2.39 -17.79 3.17
CA LEU A 194 -1.55 -18.40 2.13
C LEU A 194 -2.06 -19.77 1.69
N SER A 195 -2.59 -20.57 2.63
CA SER A 195 -3.22 -21.86 2.29
C SER A 195 -4.48 -21.68 1.46
N ILE A 196 -5.32 -20.71 1.79
CA ILE A 196 -6.53 -20.39 1.01
C ILE A 196 -6.12 -20.00 -0.42
N ALA A 197 -5.15 -19.09 -0.58
CA ALA A 197 -4.71 -18.63 -1.89
C ALA A 197 -4.14 -19.75 -2.75
N ARG A 198 -3.48 -20.74 -2.14
CA ARG A 198 -2.87 -21.87 -2.85
C ARG A 198 -3.88 -22.73 -3.63
N ASP A 199 -5.13 -22.77 -3.19
CA ASP A 199 -6.21 -23.50 -3.88
C ASP A 199 -6.68 -22.76 -5.15
N TRP A 200 -6.18 -21.53 -5.38
CA TRP A 200 -6.56 -20.65 -6.49
C TRP A 200 -5.31 -20.26 -7.30
N PRO A 201 -4.99 -20.98 -8.38
CA PRO A 201 -3.70 -20.87 -9.09
C PRO A 201 -3.42 -19.50 -9.71
N ASN A 202 -4.46 -18.66 -9.88
CA ASN A 202 -4.32 -17.30 -10.41
C ASN A 202 -4.35 -16.22 -9.32
N CYS A 203 -4.32 -16.61 -8.04
CA CYS A 203 -4.37 -15.68 -6.91
C CYS A 203 -3.00 -15.60 -6.24
N THR A 204 -2.61 -14.39 -5.85
CA THR A 204 -1.40 -14.09 -5.07
C THR A 204 -1.76 -13.37 -3.76
N VAL A 205 -0.91 -13.52 -2.73
CA VAL A 205 -1.03 -12.81 -1.45
C VAL A 205 0.09 -11.78 -1.35
#